data_818c1512d33ab441405f98381e01d415
#
_entry.id   818c1512d33ab441405f98381e01d415
#
_cell.length_a   1.000
_cell.length_b   1.000
_cell.length_c   1.000
_cell.angle_alpha   90.00
_cell.angle_beta   90.00
_cell.angle_gamma   90.00
#
_symmetry.space_group_name_H-M   'P 1'
#
loop_
_entity.id
_entity.type
_entity.pdbx_description
1 polymer ?
#
loop_
_entity_poly.entity_id
_entity_poly.type
_entity_poly.pdbx_seq_one_letter_code
_entity_poly.pdbx_strand_id
1 'polypeptide(L)'
;MIEKIQKRNGQMVAFDSVKILNAISRANMAVEDEVMEPADLSYLTQKVCSQLNPDEVVTVEHVQDVVEETLIRFDYAKTAKAYILYRAEHTKIRQTESDLMDIYSKLTYSSAMDEDIKRENANIDGDTAMGTMLKYGSEGAKYFVDNYVLPKDIAAAHINGDIHIHDKDFYMLTETCCQIDLIKLFKNGFSTGHGHLREPQSIISYAALACITIQANQNEMHGGQSIPNFDYAMADGVKKTYAKEYYTWLAASMRLEAGIDDGQAAAIIARAKSEITEELRIANMDAYGKALLALKPEEISEEDLKKAHDFAVAEALKTTEKQTHQAMEALIHNLNTMNSRAGAQVPFSSVNYGTDTSEEARMVIRNLLTATEDGLGG
;
A
#
# COMPACT_ATOMS: atom_id res chain seq x y z
N MET A 1 56.70 27.07 6.78
CA MET A 1 55.88 25.94 7.24
C MET A 1 54.43 26.36 7.12
N ILE A 2 53.57 25.43 6.68
CA ILE A 2 52.11 25.69 6.55
C ILE A 2 51.50 25.74 7.94
N GLU A 3 50.83 26.83 8.28
CA GLU A 3 50.18 27.02 9.57
C GLU A 3 48.68 26.64 9.50
N LYS A 4 48.04 26.83 8.35
CA LYS A 4 46.60 26.64 8.17
C LYS A 4 46.29 25.89 6.90
N ILE A 5 45.18 25.16 6.90
CA ILE A 5 44.63 24.45 5.76
C ILE A 5 43.14 24.77 5.60
N GLN A 6 42.66 24.90 4.37
CA GLN A 6 41.26 25.10 4.08
C GLN A 6 40.54 23.74 3.96
N LYS A 7 39.53 23.54 4.80
CA LYS A 7 38.63 22.42 4.70
C LYS A 7 37.70 22.57 3.50
N ARG A 8 37.05 21.47 3.08
CA ARG A 8 36.09 21.45 1.98
C ARG A 8 34.89 22.39 2.15
N ASN A 9 34.48 22.67 3.39
CA ASN A 9 33.44 23.65 3.70
C ASN A 9 33.94 25.11 3.74
N GLY A 10 35.13 25.38 3.25
CA GLY A 10 35.73 26.69 3.23
C GLY A 10 36.39 27.16 4.56
N GLN A 11 36.20 26.42 5.66
CA GLN A 11 36.74 26.80 6.96
C GLN A 11 38.25 26.63 7.03
N MET A 12 38.96 27.64 7.53
CA MET A 12 40.40 27.59 7.81
C MET A 12 40.66 26.96 9.18
N VAL A 13 41.50 25.93 9.23
CA VAL A 13 41.92 25.25 10.48
C VAL A 13 43.42 25.09 10.54
N ALA A 14 43.98 24.83 11.75
CA ALA A 14 45.39 24.56 11.90
C ALA A 14 45.83 23.34 11.09
N PHE A 15 46.99 23.45 10.44
CA PHE A 15 47.56 22.33 9.70
C PHE A 15 48.14 21.30 10.68
N ASP A 16 47.87 20.03 10.44
CA ASP A 16 48.25 18.91 11.27
C ASP A 16 48.83 17.78 10.41
N SER A 17 50.14 17.66 10.38
CA SER A 17 50.88 16.65 9.61
C SER A 17 50.64 15.22 10.13
N VAL A 18 50.20 15.04 11.37
CA VAL A 18 49.87 13.71 11.92
C VAL A 18 48.69 13.08 11.19
N LYS A 19 47.79 13.90 10.67
CA LYS A 19 46.67 13.41 9.84
C LYS A 19 47.14 12.79 8.53
N ILE A 20 48.19 13.34 7.91
CA ILE A 20 48.80 12.79 6.72
C ILE A 20 49.44 11.45 7.03
N LEU A 21 50.26 11.39 8.11
CA LEU A 21 50.90 10.17 8.56
C LEU A 21 49.87 9.07 8.82
N ASN A 22 48.83 9.38 9.57
CA ASN A 22 47.76 8.41 9.86
C ASN A 22 47.01 7.95 8.61
N ALA A 23 46.81 8.81 7.62
CA ALA A 23 46.15 8.46 6.38
C ALA A 23 47.00 7.51 5.54
N ILE A 24 48.31 7.77 5.39
CA ILE A 24 49.27 6.90 4.71
C ILE A 24 49.36 5.56 5.44
N SER A 25 49.51 5.57 6.77
CA SER A 25 49.55 4.35 7.57
C SER A 25 48.35 3.46 7.41
N ARG A 26 47.13 4.01 7.43
CA ARG A 26 45.90 3.25 7.23
C ARG A 26 45.82 2.64 5.83
N ALA A 27 46.23 3.37 4.78
CA ALA A 27 46.31 2.86 3.44
C ALA A 27 47.29 1.73 3.30
N ASN A 28 48.43 1.83 3.97
CA ASN A 28 49.45 0.77 3.97
C ASN A 28 49.02 -0.48 4.75
N MET A 29 48.34 -0.31 5.89
CA MET A 29 47.76 -1.45 6.63
C MET A 29 46.72 -2.26 5.83
N ALA A 30 46.12 -1.70 4.82
CA ALA A 30 45.19 -2.36 3.93
C ALA A 30 45.88 -3.18 2.81
N VAL A 31 47.24 -3.20 2.80
CA VAL A 31 48.04 -3.89 1.77
C VAL A 31 48.94 -4.90 2.47
N GLU A 32 48.81 -6.17 2.13
CA GLU A 32 49.55 -7.27 2.77
C GLU A 32 51.03 -7.37 2.33
N ASP A 33 51.33 -7.00 1.08
CA ASP A 33 52.62 -7.25 0.43
C ASP A 33 53.54 -6.02 0.33
N GLU A 34 53.21 -4.93 0.98
CA GLU A 34 53.96 -3.66 0.91
C GLU A 34 53.96 -3.00 2.29
N VAL A 35 54.84 -3.50 3.17
CA VAL A 35 54.91 -3.03 4.56
C VAL A 35 55.86 -1.83 4.68
N MET A 36 55.36 -0.72 5.20
CA MET A 36 56.16 0.47 5.56
C MET A 36 56.58 0.42 7.02
N GLU A 37 57.86 0.66 7.26
CA GLU A 37 58.38 0.90 8.60
C GLU A 37 57.97 2.31 9.10
N PRO A 38 57.90 2.55 10.42
CA PRO A 38 57.57 3.87 10.97
C PRO A 38 58.51 5.01 10.46
N ALA A 39 59.72 4.65 10.08
CA ALA A 39 60.66 5.61 9.48
C ALA A 39 60.24 6.05 8.09
N ASP A 40 59.70 5.11 7.26
CA ASP A 40 59.22 5.39 5.92
C ASP A 40 58.00 6.28 5.96
N LEU A 41 57.04 5.98 6.86
CA LEU A 41 55.83 6.78 7.07
C LEU A 41 56.17 8.24 7.46
N SER A 42 57.14 8.39 8.37
CA SER A 42 57.60 9.73 8.80
C SER A 42 58.28 10.45 7.66
N TYR A 43 59.15 9.77 6.90
CA TYR A 43 59.87 10.32 5.75
C TYR A 43 58.90 10.77 4.64
N LEU A 44 57.95 9.92 4.25
CA LEU A 44 56.95 10.28 3.24
C LEU A 44 56.08 11.44 3.69
N THR A 45 55.64 11.45 4.96
CA THR A 45 54.89 12.59 5.52
C THR A 45 55.68 13.90 5.42
N GLN A 46 56.97 13.89 5.74
CA GLN A 46 57.83 15.06 5.61
C GLN A 46 57.99 15.48 4.15
N LYS A 47 58.09 14.53 3.20
CA LYS A 47 58.15 14.82 1.77
C LYS A 47 56.86 15.47 1.27
N VAL A 48 55.69 14.96 1.66
CA VAL A 48 54.41 15.61 1.36
C VAL A 48 54.40 17.05 1.88
N CYS A 49 54.73 17.26 3.16
CA CYS A 49 54.75 18.60 3.74
C CYS A 49 55.72 19.56 3.03
N SER A 50 56.85 19.07 2.52
CA SER A 50 57.85 19.90 1.82
C SER A 50 57.44 20.31 0.40
N GLN A 51 56.45 19.61 -0.20
CA GLN A 51 55.93 19.94 -1.53
C GLN A 51 54.76 20.94 -1.51
N LEU A 52 54.20 21.21 -0.33
CA LEU A 52 53.09 22.15 -0.19
C LEU A 52 53.67 23.59 -0.11
N ASN A 53 53.10 24.49 -0.94
CA ASN A 53 53.54 25.89 -0.98
C ASN A 53 52.90 26.70 0.17
N PRO A 54 53.71 27.28 1.11
CA PRO A 54 53.17 28.07 2.21
C PRO A 54 52.58 29.43 1.80
N ASP A 55 52.87 29.89 0.58
CA ASP A 55 52.40 31.18 0.06
C ASP A 55 51.02 31.06 -0.62
N GLU A 56 50.50 29.85 -0.73
CA GLU A 56 49.18 29.55 -1.34
C GLU A 56 48.19 29.04 -0.29
N VAL A 57 46.89 29.17 -0.60
CA VAL A 57 45.83 28.54 0.21
C VAL A 57 45.84 27.02 -0.02
N VAL A 58 46.41 26.30 0.93
CA VAL A 58 46.49 24.85 0.86
C VAL A 58 45.13 24.26 1.22
N THR A 59 44.51 23.50 0.29
CA THR A 59 43.25 22.79 0.51
C THR A 59 43.49 21.34 0.90
N VAL A 60 42.50 20.70 1.54
CA VAL A 60 42.55 19.27 1.86
C VAL A 60 42.70 18.43 0.59
N GLU A 61 42.08 18.83 -0.53
CA GLU A 61 42.18 18.12 -1.81
C GLU A 61 43.60 18.17 -2.34
N HIS A 62 44.23 19.36 -2.32
CA HIS A 62 45.62 19.52 -2.77
C HIS A 62 46.58 18.66 -1.94
N VAL A 63 46.39 18.60 -0.61
CA VAL A 63 47.22 17.72 0.25
C VAL A 63 47.07 16.26 -0.17
N GLN A 64 45.83 15.80 -0.46
CA GLN A 64 45.59 14.43 -0.87
C GLN A 64 46.25 14.11 -2.24
N ASP A 65 46.21 15.05 -3.19
CA ASP A 65 46.87 14.90 -4.48
C ASP A 65 48.38 14.73 -4.30
N VAL A 66 48.98 15.55 -3.46
CA VAL A 66 50.45 15.49 -3.13
C VAL A 66 50.78 14.18 -2.41
N VAL A 67 49.91 13.63 -1.57
CA VAL A 67 50.10 12.31 -0.95
C VAL A 67 50.11 11.21 -2.02
N GLU A 68 49.16 11.21 -2.94
CA GLU A 68 49.07 10.23 -4.03
C GLU A 68 50.32 10.26 -4.92
N GLU A 69 50.72 11.46 -5.36
CA GLU A 69 51.94 11.65 -6.16
C GLU A 69 53.20 11.21 -5.43
N THR A 70 53.30 11.52 -4.13
CA THR A 70 54.45 11.11 -3.31
C THR A 70 54.53 9.60 -3.16
N LEU A 71 53.43 8.92 -2.89
CA LEU A 71 53.41 7.44 -2.77
C LEU A 71 53.81 6.77 -4.10
N ILE A 72 53.32 7.26 -5.25
CA ILE A 72 53.68 6.75 -6.57
C ILE A 72 55.15 7.00 -6.85
N ARG A 73 55.66 8.20 -6.58
CA ARG A 73 57.07 8.60 -6.85
C ARG A 73 58.06 7.78 -6.06
N PHE A 74 57.71 7.36 -4.86
CA PHE A 74 58.60 6.56 -3.98
C PHE A 74 58.32 5.04 -4.10
N ASP A 75 57.64 4.63 -5.16
CA ASP A 75 57.42 3.22 -5.55
C ASP A 75 56.50 2.41 -4.59
N TYR A 76 55.68 3.10 -3.80
CA TYR A 76 54.64 2.48 -2.96
C TYR A 76 53.31 2.36 -3.73
N ALA A 77 53.35 1.66 -4.84
CA ALA A 77 52.24 1.63 -5.81
C ALA A 77 50.97 0.97 -5.25
N LYS A 78 51.08 -0.08 -4.43
CA LYS A 78 49.93 -0.76 -3.83
C LYS A 78 49.28 0.08 -2.75
N THR A 79 50.07 0.74 -1.92
CA THR A 79 49.59 1.71 -0.91
C THR A 79 48.95 2.91 -1.56
N ALA A 80 49.54 3.45 -2.64
CA ALA A 80 48.95 4.53 -3.43
C ALA A 80 47.54 4.12 -3.98
N LYS A 81 47.44 2.92 -4.56
CA LYS A 81 46.14 2.38 -5.04
C LYS A 81 45.12 2.28 -3.92
N ALA A 82 45.48 1.75 -2.76
CA ALA A 82 44.60 1.64 -1.60
C ALA A 82 44.13 3.03 -1.12
N TYR A 83 45.04 4.01 -1.08
CA TYR A 83 44.74 5.38 -0.72
C TYR A 83 43.78 6.06 -1.69
N ILE A 84 44.01 5.93 -2.98
CA ILE A 84 43.12 6.47 -4.06
C ILE A 84 41.73 5.86 -3.98
N LEU A 85 41.63 4.53 -3.83
CA LEU A 85 40.33 3.86 -3.75
C LEU A 85 39.56 4.30 -2.49
N TYR A 86 40.22 4.39 -1.34
CA TYR A 86 39.64 4.90 -0.10
C TYR A 86 39.14 6.35 -0.25
N ARG A 87 39.96 7.23 -0.86
CA ARG A 87 39.57 8.63 -1.14
C ARG A 87 38.35 8.69 -2.08
N ALA A 88 38.34 7.89 -3.15
CA ALA A 88 37.23 7.84 -4.09
C ALA A 88 35.93 7.39 -3.43
N GLU A 89 35.98 6.32 -2.61
CA GLU A 89 34.83 5.82 -1.87
C GLU A 89 34.27 6.88 -0.89
N HIS A 90 35.12 7.49 -0.08
CA HIS A 90 34.70 8.55 0.84
C HIS A 90 34.21 9.82 0.13
N THR A 91 34.71 10.11 -1.06
CA THR A 91 34.22 11.23 -1.87
C THR A 91 32.81 10.91 -2.39
N LYS A 92 32.59 9.68 -2.87
CA LYS A 92 31.28 9.21 -3.30
C LYS A 92 30.25 9.27 -2.15
N ILE A 93 30.60 8.78 -0.95
CA ILE A 93 29.72 8.81 0.23
C ILE A 93 29.31 10.26 0.56
N ARG A 94 30.29 11.18 0.61
CA ARG A 94 30.00 12.60 0.91
C ARG A 94 29.15 13.27 -0.17
N GLN A 95 29.38 12.95 -1.45
CA GLN A 95 28.56 13.50 -2.52
C GLN A 95 27.13 13.02 -2.38
N THR A 96 26.94 11.72 -2.11
CA THR A 96 25.64 11.12 -1.83
C THR A 96 24.92 11.79 -0.66
N GLU A 97 25.64 12.05 0.44
CA GLU A 97 25.08 12.77 1.60
C GLU A 97 24.67 14.19 1.23
N SER A 98 25.49 14.91 0.42
CA SER A 98 25.20 16.27 -0.03
C SER A 98 23.95 16.31 -0.91
N ASP A 99 23.87 15.45 -1.91
CA ASP A 99 22.76 15.41 -2.88
C ASP A 99 21.43 15.08 -2.20
N LEU A 100 21.43 14.11 -1.28
CA LEU A 100 20.23 13.75 -0.51
C LEU A 100 19.82 14.88 0.46
N MET A 101 20.78 15.56 1.09
CA MET A 101 20.51 16.70 1.96
C MET A 101 19.97 17.91 1.18
N ASP A 102 20.42 18.11 -0.06
CA ASP A 102 19.89 19.15 -0.94
C ASP A 102 18.44 18.86 -1.34
N ILE A 103 18.10 17.59 -1.62
CA ILE A 103 16.72 17.16 -1.87
C ILE A 103 15.85 17.43 -0.62
N TYR A 104 16.29 17.01 0.55
CA TYR A 104 15.55 17.20 1.79
C TYR A 104 15.41 18.69 2.17
N SER A 105 16.42 19.51 1.90
CA SER A 105 16.34 20.97 2.08
C SER A 105 15.28 21.58 1.16
N LYS A 106 15.24 21.20 -0.10
CA LYS A 106 14.20 21.62 -1.05
C LYS A 106 12.81 21.22 -0.58
N LEU A 107 12.62 19.96 -0.16
CA LEU A 107 11.34 19.48 0.38
C LEU A 107 10.90 20.25 1.63
N THR A 108 11.85 20.63 2.49
CA THR A 108 11.56 21.33 3.74
C THR A 108 11.14 22.79 3.51
N TYR A 109 11.83 23.48 2.60
CA TYR A 109 11.70 24.93 2.43
C TYR A 109 10.95 25.34 1.17
N SER A 110 10.55 24.41 0.28
CA SER A 110 9.72 24.72 -0.86
C SER A 110 8.31 25.14 -0.40
N SER A 111 7.77 26.16 -1.04
CA SER A 111 6.40 26.59 -0.82
C SER A 111 5.42 25.48 -1.18
N ALA A 112 4.31 25.37 -0.44
CA ALA A 112 3.19 24.49 -0.75
C ALA A 112 2.59 24.74 -2.17
N MET A 113 2.96 25.85 -2.80
CA MET A 113 2.54 26.21 -4.16
C MET A 113 3.44 25.69 -5.27
N ASP A 114 4.60 25.12 -4.97
CA ASP A 114 5.43 24.40 -5.94
C ASP A 114 4.88 22.97 -6.12
N GLU A 115 3.93 22.87 -7.03
CA GLU A 115 3.04 21.69 -7.20
C GLU A 115 3.80 20.42 -7.63
N ASP A 116 4.88 20.52 -8.39
CA ASP A 116 5.55 19.37 -9.00
C ASP A 116 6.29 18.48 -8.00
N ILE A 117 6.81 19.05 -6.91
CA ILE A 117 7.57 18.28 -5.91
C ILE A 117 6.65 17.63 -4.86
N LYS A 118 5.45 18.19 -4.64
CA LYS A 118 4.53 17.75 -3.59
C LYS A 118 3.43 16.80 -4.04
N ARG A 119 3.18 16.65 -5.33
CA ARG A 119 2.07 15.86 -5.91
C ARG A 119 2.53 14.70 -6.77
N GLU A 120 3.36 13.81 -6.25
CA GLU A 120 3.72 12.60 -7.01
C GLU A 120 2.64 11.52 -7.01
N ASN A 121 1.76 11.52 -5.99
CA ASN A 121 0.63 10.62 -5.92
C ASN A 121 -0.63 11.43 -5.65
N ALA A 122 -1.59 11.39 -6.58
CA ALA A 122 -2.86 12.15 -6.49
C ALA A 122 -3.66 11.89 -5.19
N ASN A 123 -3.36 10.79 -4.50
CA ASN A 123 -4.09 10.35 -3.30
C ASN A 123 -3.38 10.70 -1.99
N ILE A 124 -2.17 11.26 -2.02
CA ILE A 124 -1.42 11.64 -0.80
C ILE A 124 -1.40 13.16 -0.69
N ASP A 125 -1.92 13.69 0.41
CA ASP A 125 -1.77 15.09 0.75
C ASP A 125 -0.41 15.35 1.39
N GLY A 126 0.52 15.91 0.61
CA GLY A 126 1.87 16.25 1.03
C GLY A 126 1.97 17.35 2.09
N ASP A 127 0.86 18.09 2.34
CA ASP A 127 0.82 19.16 3.34
C ASP A 127 0.44 18.65 4.74
N THR A 128 0.04 17.38 4.86
CA THR A 128 -0.14 16.73 6.17
C THR A 128 1.21 16.33 6.77
N ALA A 129 1.30 16.29 8.10
CA ALA A 129 2.52 15.88 8.79
C ALA A 129 3.04 14.50 8.33
N MET A 130 2.12 13.54 8.14
CA MET A 130 2.47 12.20 7.67
C MET A 130 2.78 12.17 6.17
N GLY A 131 2.09 12.98 5.37
CA GLY A 131 2.39 13.13 3.94
C GLY A 131 3.79 13.69 3.71
N THR A 132 4.21 14.70 4.49
CA THR A 132 5.59 15.21 4.49
C THR A 132 6.61 14.12 4.83
N MET A 133 6.37 13.32 5.87
CA MET A 133 7.26 12.22 6.26
C MET A 133 7.35 11.14 5.17
N LEU A 134 6.23 10.81 4.51
CA LEU A 134 6.23 9.90 3.37
C LEU A 134 7.04 10.42 2.19
N LYS A 135 6.99 11.73 1.93
CA LYS A 135 7.82 12.38 0.90
C LYS A 135 9.32 12.22 1.17
N TYR A 136 9.77 12.48 2.40
CA TYR A 136 11.17 12.24 2.77
C TYR A 136 11.57 10.78 2.53
N GLY A 137 10.71 9.83 2.92
CA GLY A 137 10.92 8.40 2.70
C GLY A 137 11.00 8.05 1.21
N SER A 138 10.07 8.55 0.42
CA SER A 138 10.01 8.33 -1.04
C SER A 138 11.27 8.83 -1.74
N GLU A 139 11.67 10.09 -1.51
CA GLU A 139 12.86 10.65 -2.14
C GLU A 139 14.15 9.94 -1.70
N GLY A 140 14.25 9.56 -0.43
CA GLY A 140 15.35 8.75 0.08
C GLY A 140 15.42 7.38 -0.59
N ALA A 141 14.27 6.70 -0.76
CA ALA A 141 14.19 5.42 -1.43
C ALA A 141 14.55 5.51 -2.92
N LYS A 142 14.03 6.51 -3.65
CA LYS A 142 14.38 6.77 -5.06
C LYS A 142 15.89 6.98 -5.22
N TYR A 143 16.46 7.83 -4.36
CA TYR A 143 17.89 8.08 -4.38
C TYR A 143 18.71 6.79 -4.15
N PHE A 144 18.28 5.96 -3.19
CA PHE A 144 18.92 4.67 -2.91
C PHE A 144 18.83 3.72 -4.11
N VAL A 145 17.66 3.61 -4.73
CA VAL A 145 17.45 2.74 -5.89
C VAL A 145 18.30 3.16 -7.07
N ASP A 146 18.38 4.45 -7.39
CA ASP A 146 19.19 4.98 -8.49
C ASP A 146 20.69 4.76 -8.30
N ASN A 147 21.19 4.88 -7.08
CA ASN A 147 22.62 4.86 -6.82
C ASN A 147 23.19 3.50 -6.42
N TYR A 148 22.35 2.60 -5.87
CA TYR A 148 22.81 1.34 -5.27
C TYR A 148 22.13 0.08 -5.79
N VAL A 149 20.96 0.19 -6.43
CA VAL A 149 20.16 -0.96 -6.88
C VAL A 149 20.19 -1.09 -8.39
N LEU A 150 19.87 -0.02 -9.12
CA LEU A 150 19.81 -0.05 -10.57
C LEU A 150 21.21 -0.05 -11.21
N PRO A 151 21.39 -0.75 -12.35
CA PRO A 151 22.53 -0.53 -13.23
C PRO A 151 22.62 0.95 -13.63
N LYS A 152 23.83 1.47 -13.72
CA LYS A 152 24.06 2.91 -13.97
C LYS A 152 23.44 3.44 -15.25
N ASP A 153 23.43 2.64 -16.31
CA ASP A 153 22.81 2.96 -17.60
C ASP A 153 21.28 3.04 -17.49
N ILE A 154 20.67 2.14 -16.74
CA ILE A 154 19.22 2.12 -16.48
C ILE A 154 18.82 3.32 -15.62
N ALA A 155 19.56 3.59 -14.55
CA ALA A 155 19.33 4.78 -13.70
C ALA A 155 19.45 6.07 -14.53
N ALA A 156 20.50 6.20 -15.36
CA ALA A 156 20.69 7.34 -16.22
C ALA A 156 19.54 7.50 -17.25
N ALA A 157 19.11 6.41 -17.89
CA ALA A 157 17.98 6.43 -18.82
C ALA A 157 16.68 6.89 -18.16
N HIS A 158 16.42 6.47 -16.91
CA HIS A 158 15.26 6.94 -16.15
C HIS A 158 15.37 8.43 -15.78
N ILE A 159 16.52 8.88 -15.29
CA ILE A 159 16.78 10.29 -14.91
C ILE A 159 16.67 11.20 -16.13
N ASN A 160 17.16 10.76 -17.31
CA ASN A 160 17.09 11.51 -18.54
C ASN A 160 15.69 11.52 -19.20
N GLY A 161 14.77 10.68 -18.72
CA GLY A 161 13.42 10.54 -19.28
C GLY A 161 13.32 9.63 -20.49
N ASP A 162 14.36 8.84 -20.81
CA ASP A 162 14.34 7.85 -21.92
C ASP A 162 13.42 6.68 -21.60
N ILE A 163 13.33 6.31 -20.31
CA ILE A 163 12.40 5.31 -19.75
C ILE A 163 11.77 5.84 -18.47
N HIS A 164 10.63 5.25 -18.07
CA HIS A 164 10.00 5.50 -16.77
C HIS A 164 9.92 4.22 -15.97
N ILE A 165 10.49 4.20 -14.76
CA ILE A 165 10.32 3.13 -13.77
C ILE A 165 9.23 3.60 -12.81
N HIS A 166 8.06 2.96 -12.92
CA HIS A 166 6.90 3.27 -12.11
C HIS A 166 7.11 2.83 -10.65
N ASP A 167 6.64 3.62 -9.68
CA ASP A 167 6.73 3.34 -8.23
C ASP A 167 8.16 2.97 -7.76
N LYS A 168 9.17 3.67 -8.29
CA LYS A 168 10.58 3.39 -8.04
C LYS A 168 10.97 3.43 -6.57
N ASP A 169 10.29 4.23 -5.76
CA ASP A 169 10.45 4.30 -4.30
C ASP A 169 10.04 3.02 -3.57
N PHE A 170 9.16 2.22 -4.18
CA PHE A 170 8.73 0.92 -3.66
C PHE A 170 9.34 -0.27 -4.41
N TYR A 171 10.31 -0.05 -5.28
CA TYR A 171 10.86 -1.01 -6.23
C TYR A 171 11.14 -2.43 -5.69
N MET A 172 11.55 -2.56 -4.42
CA MET A 172 11.89 -3.85 -3.81
C MET A 172 11.12 -4.14 -2.50
N LEU A 173 10.22 -3.25 -2.07
CA LEU A 173 9.72 -3.28 -0.70
C LEU A 173 8.30 -3.83 -0.57
N THR A 174 7.47 -3.74 -1.61
CA THR A 174 6.04 -4.06 -1.51
C THR A 174 5.43 -4.39 -2.86
N GLU A 175 4.24 -4.97 -2.85
CA GLU A 175 3.39 -5.14 -4.04
C GLU A 175 2.81 -3.79 -4.46
N THR A 176 2.74 -3.54 -5.78
CA THR A 176 2.30 -2.26 -6.31
C THR A 176 0.83 -2.23 -6.70
N CYS A 177 0.25 -3.34 -7.14
CA CYS A 177 -1.17 -3.45 -7.47
C CYS A 177 -1.66 -4.85 -7.15
N CYS A 178 -2.93 -4.99 -6.74
CA CYS A 178 -3.48 -6.31 -6.43
C CYS A 178 -4.93 -6.49 -6.85
N GLN A 179 -5.31 -7.76 -7.00
CA GLN A 179 -6.70 -8.21 -7.18
C GLN A 179 -7.12 -9.01 -5.96
N ILE A 180 -8.29 -8.69 -5.41
CA ILE A 180 -8.83 -9.29 -4.19
C ILE A 180 -9.99 -10.21 -4.54
N ASP A 181 -9.84 -11.50 -4.28
CA ASP A 181 -10.90 -12.49 -4.42
C ASP A 181 -11.76 -12.56 -3.16
N LEU A 182 -12.83 -11.77 -3.12
CA LEU A 182 -13.73 -11.73 -1.97
C LEU A 182 -14.48 -13.04 -1.74
N ILE A 183 -14.78 -13.81 -2.78
CA ILE A 183 -15.50 -15.10 -2.66
C ILE A 183 -14.67 -16.05 -1.82
N LYS A 184 -13.39 -16.19 -2.20
CA LYS A 184 -12.45 -17.04 -1.47
C LYS A 184 -12.19 -16.53 -0.05
N LEU A 185 -12.03 -15.22 0.09
CA LEU A 185 -11.71 -14.56 1.36
C LEU A 185 -12.86 -14.71 2.38
N PHE A 186 -14.12 -14.55 1.94
CA PHE A 186 -15.27 -14.55 2.84
C PHE A 186 -15.75 -15.96 3.23
N LYS A 187 -15.49 -16.98 2.41
CA LYS A 187 -16.01 -18.34 2.59
C LYS A 187 -15.80 -18.95 3.98
N ASN A 188 -14.65 -18.63 4.63
CA ASN A 188 -14.32 -19.14 5.95
C ASN A 188 -14.00 -18.02 6.94
N GLY A 189 -14.23 -16.78 6.54
CA GLY A 189 -13.74 -15.61 7.24
C GLY A 189 -12.21 -15.42 7.08
N PHE A 190 -11.70 -14.32 7.61
CA PHE A 190 -10.29 -13.94 7.47
C PHE A 190 -9.81 -13.10 8.64
N SER A 191 -8.51 -12.83 8.69
CA SER A 191 -7.88 -11.96 9.68
C SER A 191 -7.08 -10.86 8.99
N THR A 192 -7.17 -9.64 9.52
CA THR A 192 -6.34 -8.50 9.13
C THR A 192 -5.14 -8.31 10.07
N GLY A 193 -4.83 -9.31 10.90
CA GLY A 193 -3.79 -9.21 11.93
C GLY A 193 -4.32 -8.80 13.32
N HIS A 194 -5.55 -8.30 13.42
CA HIS A 194 -6.15 -7.78 14.66
C HIS A 194 -7.36 -8.59 15.16
N GLY A 195 -7.48 -9.82 14.74
CA GLY A 195 -8.58 -10.72 15.08
C GLY A 195 -9.19 -11.39 13.87
N HIS A 196 -10.10 -12.35 14.10
CA HIS A 196 -10.76 -13.10 13.05
C HIS A 196 -12.13 -12.50 12.73
N LEU A 197 -12.36 -12.18 11.47
CA LEU A 197 -13.63 -11.74 10.91
C LEU A 197 -14.35 -12.96 10.33
N ARG A 198 -15.52 -13.29 10.89
CA ARG A 198 -16.33 -14.43 10.43
C ARG A 198 -16.90 -14.18 9.04
N GLU A 199 -17.31 -15.25 8.38
CA GLU A 199 -18.07 -15.20 7.12
C GLU A 199 -19.30 -14.28 7.25
N PRO A 200 -19.49 -13.30 6.33
CA PRO A 200 -20.62 -12.39 6.37
C PRO A 200 -21.95 -13.10 6.08
N GLN A 201 -23.04 -12.62 6.69
CA GLN A 201 -24.36 -13.26 6.64
C GLN A 201 -25.46 -12.34 6.07
N SER A 202 -25.12 -11.13 5.59
CA SER A 202 -26.04 -10.19 4.97
C SER A 202 -25.31 -9.27 4.01
N ILE A 203 -26.02 -8.69 3.04
CA ILE A 203 -25.43 -7.76 2.06
C ILE A 203 -24.72 -6.58 2.78
N ILE A 204 -25.27 -6.09 3.90
CA ILE A 204 -24.67 -5.03 4.70
C ILE A 204 -23.29 -5.47 5.23
N SER A 205 -23.20 -6.69 5.77
CA SER A 205 -21.93 -7.23 6.27
C SER A 205 -20.95 -7.56 5.13
N TYR A 206 -21.43 -8.00 3.96
CA TYR A 206 -20.58 -8.20 2.78
C TYR A 206 -19.94 -6.89 2.31
N ALA A 207 -20.72 -5.82 2.18
CA ALA A 207 -20.22 -4.50 1.78
C ALA A 207 -19.25 -3.93 2.83
N ALA A 208 -19.57 -4.04 4.11
CA ALA A 208 -18.69 -3.59 5.19
C ALA A 208 -17.33 -4.34 5.20
N LEU A 209 -17.35 -5.66 5.03
CA LEU A 209 -16.11 -6.45 4.99
C LEU A 209 -15.32 -6.22 3.70
N ALA A 210 -15.96 -5.91 2.58
CA ALA A 210 -15.26 -5.47 1.37
C ALA A 210 -14.47 -4.17 1.60
N CYS A 211 -15.09 -3.17 2.25
CA CYS A 211 -14.39 -1.94 2.65
C CYS A 211 -13.22 -2.24 3.59
N ILE A 212 -13.43 -3.03 4.64
CA ILE A 212 -12.38 -3.39 5.61
C ILE A 212 -11.21 -4.08 4.90
N THR A 213 -11.49 -4.99 3.97
CA THR A 213 -10.46 -5.70 3.20
C THR A 213 -9.61 -4.72 2.39
N ILE A 214 -10.25 -3.83 1.62
CA ILE A 214 -9.54 -2.82 0.82
C ILE A 214 -8.72 -1.89 1.71
N GLN A 215 -9.30 -1.41 2.81
CA GLN A 215 -8.65 -0.47 3.72
C GLN A 215 -7.50 -1.10 4.50
N ALA A 216 -7.63 -2.34 4.94
CA ALA A 216 -6.55 -3.06 5.60
C ALA A 216 -5.41 -3.36 4.62
N ASN A 217 -5.73 -3.86 3.43
CA ASN A 217 -4.76 -4.19 2.40
C ASN A 217 -3.99 -2.95 1.88
N GLN A 218 -4.58 -1.76 1.95
CA GLN A 218 -3.91 -0.52 1.56
C GLN A 218 -2.62 -0.25 2.38
N ASN A 219 -2.52 -0.78 3.59
CA ASN A 219 -1.32 -0.64 4.41
C ASN A 219 -0.21 -1.63 4.06
N GLU A 220 -0.54 -2.70 3.33
CA GLU A 220 0.40 -3.78 2.97
C GLU A 220 0.96 -3.62 1.55
N MET A 221 0.36 -2.76 0.72
CA MET A 221 0.70 -2.60 -0.69
C MET A 221 0.71 -1.12 -1.10
N HIS A 222 1.25 -0.83 -2.28
CA HIS A 222 1.23 0.48 -2.91
C HIS A 222 0.48 0.41 -4.25
N GLY A 223 -0.31 1.45 -4.57
CA GLY A 223 -1.05 1.54 -5.84
C GLY A 223 -2.50 1.10 -5.76
N GLY A 224 -3.04 0.60 -6.87
CA GLY A 224 -4.46 0.29 -7.03
C GLY A 224 -4.86 -1.10 -6.55
N GLN A 225 -6.08 -1.20 -6.04
CA GLN A 225 -6.69 -2.45 -5.62
C GLN A 225 -7.96 -2.71 -6.44
N SER A 226 -8.20 -3.96 -6.83
CA SER A 226 -9.35 -4.34 -7.65
C SER A 226 -10.08 -5.54 -7.06
N ILE A 227 -11.42 -5.53 -7.13
CA ILE A 227 -12.25 -6.70 -6.87
C ILE A 227 -12.79 -7.18 -8.21
N PRO A 228 -12.21 -8.24 -8.81
CA PRO A 228 -12.53 -8.65 -10.19
C PRO A 228 -13.89 -9.34 -10.33
N ASN A 229 -14.47 -9.84 -9.24
CA ASN A 229 -15.71 -10.63 -9.19
C ASN A 229 -16.70 -10.05 -8.18
N PHE A 230 -16.87 -8.73 -8.19
CA PHE A 230 -17.66 -8.01 -7.18
C PHE A 230 -19.13 -8.42 -7.18
N ASP A 231 -19.72 -8.56 -8.37
CA ASP A 231 -21.12 -8.99 -8.56
C ASP A 231 -21.38 -10.38 -7.99
N TYR A 232 -20.51 -11.36 -8.27
CA TYR A 232 -20.61 -12.72 -7.73
C TYR A 232 -20.49 -12.73 -6.20
N ALA A 233 -19.52 -11.98 -5.66
CA ALA A 233 -19.31 -11.95 -4.23
C ALA A 233 -20.49 -11.31 -3.48
N MET A 234 -21.00 -10.18 -3.97
CA MET A 234 -22.12 -9.47 -3.34
C MET A 234 -23.45 -10.18 -3.55
N ALA A 235 -23.65 -10.90 -4.67
CA ALA A 235 -24.84 -11.68 -4.92
C ALA A 235 -25.12 -12.72 -3.82
N ASP A 236 -24.09 -13.36 -3.27
CA ASP A 236 -24.25 -14.27 -2.12
C ASP A 236 -24.76 -13.52 -0.87
N GLY A 237 -24.31 -12.29 -0.67
CA GLY A 237 -24.82 -11.41 0.39
C GLY A 237 -26.29 -11.05 0.22
N VAL A 238 -26.71 -10.74 -1.01
CA VAL A 238 -28.13 -10.49 -1.35
C VAL A 238 -28.96 -11.75 -1.11
N LYS A 239 -28.51 -12.89 -1.60
CA LYS A 239 -29.18 -14.19 -1.40
C LYS A 239 -29.40 -14.50 0.08
N LYS A 240 -28.37 -14.40 0.91
CA LYS A 240 -28.49 -14.63 2.36
C LYS A 240 -29.46 -13.64 3.03
N THR A 241 -29.41 -12.38 2.60
CA THR A 241 -30.34 -11.36 3.08
C THR A 241 -31.77 -11.68 2.70
N TYR A 242 -32.01 -11.99 1.43
CA TYR A 242 -33.32 -12.33 0.90
C TYR A 242 -33.92 -13.54 1.62
N ALA A 243 -33.15 -14.59 1.79
CA ALA A 243 -33.59 -15.77 2.53
C ALA A 243 -33.99 -15.47 3.97
N LYS A 244 -33.21 -14.64 4.68
CA LYS A 244 -33.51 -14.20 6.03
C LYS A 244 -34.81 -13.39 6.08
N GLU A 245 -34.95 -12.41 5.21
CA GLU A 245 -36.13 -11.53 5.15
C GLU A 245 -37.38 -12.33 4.75
N TYR A 246 -37.26 -13.25 3.78
CA TYR A 246 -38.36 -14.12 3.40
C TYR A 246 -38.91 -14.90 4.59
N TYR A 247 -38.08 -15.60 5.35
CA TYR A 247 -38.55 -16.34 6.53
C TYR A 247 -39.09 -15.45 7.64
N THR A 248 -38.57 -14.24 7.77
CA THR A 248 -39.09 -13.26 8.73
C THR A 248 -40.50 -12.83 8.36
N TRP A 249 -40.71 -12.47 7.10
CA TRP A 249 -42.03 -12.07 6.61
C TRP A 249 -43.02 -13.24 6.52
N LEU A 250 -42.55 -14.45 6.17
CA LEU A 250 -43.36 -15.65 6.17
C LEU A 250 -43.92 -15.96 7.58
N ALA A 251 -43.08 -15.90 8.60
CA ALA A 251 -43.51 -16.07 9.99
C ALA A 251 -44.53 -14.99 10.41
N ALA A 252 -44.26 -13.74 10.08
CA ALA A 252 -45.16 -12.64 10.41
C ALA A 252 -46.53 -12.77 9.72
N SER A 253 -46.52 -13.13 8.44
CA SER A 253 -47.76 -13.30 7.66
C SER A 253 -48.59 -14.51 8.11
N MET A 254 -47.96 -15.67 8.38
CA MET A 254 -48.64 -16.81 8.95
C MET A 254 -49.33 -16.50 10.27
N ARG A 255 -48.71 -15.69 11.14
CA ARG A 255 -49.34 -15.25 12.36
C ARG A 255 -50.53 -14.32 12.14
N LEU A 256 -50.42 -13.39 11.22
CA LEU A 256 -51.47 -12.40 10.97
C LEU A 256 -52.69 -13.01 10.20
N GLU A 257 -52.42 -13.84 9.18
CA GLU A 257 -53.45 -14.39 8.31
C GLU A 257 -54.08 -15.68 8.87
N ALA A 258 -53.26 -16.59 9.43
CA ALA A 258 -53.71 -17.89 9.91
C ALA A 258 -53.85 -17.98 11.42
N GLY A 259 -53.44 -16.94 12.20
CA GLY A 259 -53.57 -16.93 13.64
C GLY A 259 -52.70 -17.94 14.39
N ILE A 260 -51.66 -18.49 13.75
CA ILE A 260 -50.73 -19.43 14.37
C ILE A 260 -49.75 -18.74 15.29
N ASP A 261 -49.32 -19.42 16.35
CA ASP A 261 -48.34 -18.85 17.30
C ASP A 261 -46.90 -18.89 16.76
N ASP A 262 -45.99 -18.20 17.49
CA ASP A 262 -44.59 -18.11 17.11
C ASP A 262 -43.88 -19.47 17.09
N GLY A 263 -44.24 -20.41 17.93
CA GLY A 263 -43.68 -21.75 17.98
C GLY A 263 -44.05 -22.57 16.77
N GLN A 264 -45.35 -22.51 16.40
CA GLN A 264 -45.88 -23.19 15.20
C GLN A 264 -45.25 -22.61 13.92
N ALA A 265 -45.16 -21.28 13.78
CA ALA A 265 -44.51 -20.63 12.65
C ALA A 265 -43.03 -21.02 12.56
N ALA A 266 -42.31 -21.05 13.67
CA ALA A 266 -40.91 -21.48 13.71
C ALA A 266 -40.76 -22.96 13.29
N ALA A 267 -41.63 -23.84 13.73
CA ALA A 267 -41.63 -25.26 13.38
C ALA A 267 -41.86 -25.47 11.86
N ILE A 268 -42.81 -24.75 11.27
CA ILE A 268 -43.07 -24.77 9.83
C ILE A 268 -41.83 -24.32 9.02
N ILE A 269 -41.23 -23.23 9.45
CA ILE A 269 -40.00 -22.68 8.82
C ILE A 269 -38.83 -23.66 8.99
N ALA A 270 -38.65 -24.26 10.16
CA ALA A 270 -37.57 -25.22 10.40
C ALA A 270 -37.75 -26.45 9.48
N ARG A 271 -38.98 -26.93 9.33
CA ARG A 271 -39.32 -28.03 8.43
C ARG A 271 -39.06 -27.64 6.97
N ALA A 272 -39.51 -26.45 6.55
CA ALA A 272 -39.24 -25.96 5.19
C ALA A 272 -37.74 -25.90 4.89
N LYS A 273 -36.93 -25.39 5.83
CA LYS A 273 -35.45 -25.32 5.69
C LYS A 273 -34.81 -26.71 5.57
N SER A 274 -35.37 -27.75 6.18
CA SER A 274 -34.78 -29.08 6.21
C SER A 274 -35.25 -29.98 5.07
N GLU A 275 -36.48 -29.82 4.59
CA GLU A 275 -37.11 -30.73 3.66
C GLU A 275 -37.20 -30.18 2.22
N ILE A 276 -37.20 -28.85 2.03
CA ILE A 276 -37.17 -28.24 0.70
C ILE A 276 -35.74 -28.25 0.17
N THR A 277 -35.55 -28.91 -0.97
CA THR A 277 -34.25 -29.03 -1.65
C THR A 277 -33.99 -27.90 -2.65
N GLU A 278 -35.05 -27.22 -3.08
CA GLU A 278 -34.95 -26.04 -3.93
C GLU A 278 -34.24 -24.91 -3.21
N GLU A 279 -33.21 -24.36 -3.86
CA GLU A 279 -32.49 -23.25 -3.30
C GLU A 279 -33.37 -22.00 -3.26
N LEU A 280 -33.45 -21.34 -2.10
CA LEU A 280 -34.19 -20.10 -1.92
C LEU A 280 -33.45 -18.95 -2.59
N ARG A 281 -33.92 -18.54 -3.76
CA ARG A 281 -33.41 -17.46 -4.60
C ARG A 281 -34.54 -16.60 -5.13
N ILE A 282 -34.24 -15.34 -5.47
CA ILE A 282 -35.25 -14.44 -6.06
C ILE A 282 -35.89 -15.04 -7.30
N ALA A 283 -35.09 -15.66 -8.17
CA ALA A 283 -35.60 -16.21 -9.44
C ALA A 283 -36.38 -17.51 -9.34
N ASN A 284 -36.35 -18.24 -8.21
CA ASN A 284 -36.99 -19.55 -8.11
C ASN A 284 -38.14 -19.65 -7.07
N MET A 285 -38.69 -18.52 -6.65
CA MET A 285 -39.70 -18.47 -5.60
C MET A 285 -41.00 -19.18 -5.94
N ASP A 286 -41.37 -19.26 -7.22
CA ASP A 286 -42.53 -20.07 -7.67
C ASP A 286 -42.32 -21.55 -7.40
N ALA A 287 -41.12 -22.07 -7.68
CA ALA A 287 -40.78 -23.47 -7.40
C ALA A 287 -40.69 -23.73 -5.90
N TYR A 288 -40.08 -22.82 -5.16
CA TYR A 288 -39.99 -22.88 -3.70
C TYR A 288 -41.38 -22.84 -3.04
N GLY A 289 -42.30 -21.97 -3.52
CA GLY A 289 -43.65 -21.86 -3.01
C GLY A 289 -44.47 -23.17 -3.24
N LYS A 290 -44.30 -23.81 -4.42
CA LYS A 290 -44.92 -25.12 -4.68
C LYS A 290 -44.38 -26.19 -3.73
N ALA A 291 -43.09 -26.22 -3.46
CA ALA A 291 -42.49 -27.16 -2.50
C ALA A 291 -42.98 -26.89 -1.06
N LEU A 292 -43.09 -25.61 -0.67
CA LEU A 292 -43.65 -25.22 0.61
C LEU A 292 -45.10 -25.67 0.80
N LEU A 293 -45.94 -25.45 -0.20
CA LEU A 293 -47.34 -25.92 -0.22
C LEU A 293 -47.46 -27.45 -0.16
N ALA A 294 -46.54 -28.17 -0.80
CA ALA A 294 -46.51 -29.64 -0.76
C ALA A 294 -46.17 -30.18 0.65
N LEU A 295 -45.46 -29.42 1.49
CA LEU A 295 -45.20 -29.78 2.88
C LEU A 295 -46.43 -29.63 3.79
N LYS A 296 -47.44 -28.90 3.37
CA LYS A 296 -48.69 -28.54 4.05
C LYS A 296 -48.80 -28.98 5.52
N PRO A 297 -48.51 -28.09 6.47
CA PRO A 297 -48.72 -28.35 7.89
C PRO A 297 -50.23 -28.45 8.18
N GLU A 298 -50.62 -29.31 9.12
CA GLU A 298 -52.03 -29.45 9.52
C GLU A 298 -52.60 -28.17 10.17
N GLU A 299 -51.73 -27.34 10.71
CA GLU A 299 -52.07 -26.13 11.43
C GLU A 299 -52.49 -24.94 10.57
N ILE A 300 -52.22 -24.97 9.23
CA ILE A 300 -52.52 -23.87 8.35
C ILE A 300 -53.22 -24.37 7.05
N SER A 301 -54.23 -23.61 6.60
CA SER A 301 -54.84 -23.90 5.31
C SER A 301 -53.88 -23.66 4.13
N GLU A 302 -54.08 -24.39 3.03
CA GLU A 302 -53.28 -24.20 1.80
C GLU A 302 -53.43 -22.76 1.26
N GLU A 303 -54.63 -22.20 1.33
CA GLU A 303 -54.93 -20.86 0.88
C GLU A 303 -54.17 -19.79 1.75
N ASP A 304 -54.19 -19.93 3.06
CA ASP A 304 -53.51 -19.01 3.97
C ASP A 304 -52.01 -19.16 3.85
N LEU A 305 -51.47 -20.37 3.72
CA LEU A 305 -50.05 -20.60 3.49
C LEU A 305 -49.57 -19.98 2.18
N LYS A 306 -50.41 -20.07 1.13
CA LYS A 306 -50.13 -19.43 -0.16
C LYS A 306 -50.13 -17.92 -0.07
N LYS A 307 -51.13 -17.32 0.59
CA LYS A 307 -51.15 -15.87 0.87
C LYS A 307 -49.96 -15.41 1.64
N ALA A 308 -49.57 -16.17 2.68
CA ALA A 308 -48.39 -15.87 3.49
C ALA A 308 -47.10 -15.95 2.67
N HIS A 309 -46.97 -16.93 1.78
CA HIS A 309 -45.85 -17.04 0.85
C HIS A 309 -45.77 -15.87 -0.11
N ASP A 310 -46.87 -15.55 -0.80
CA ASP A 310 -46.92 -14.48 -1.80
C ASP A 310 -46.60 -13.12 -1.15
N PHE A 311 -47.12 -12.86 0.05
CA PHE A 311 -46.80 -11.66 0.83
C PHE A 311 -45.32 -11.64 1.24
N ALA A 312 -44.80 -12.76 1.75
CA ALA A 312 -43.41 -12.85 2.17
C ALA A 312 -42.42 -12.62 1.01
N VAL A 313 -42.73 -13.13 -0.19
CA VAL A 313 -41.90 -12.88 -1.39
C VAL A 313 -41.85 -11.41 -1.72
N ALA A 314 -43.01 -10.72 -1.74
CA ALA A 314 -43.08 -9.30 -2.09
C ALA A 314 -42.34 -8.42 -1.09
N GLU A 315 -42.57 -8.63 0.23
CA GLU A 315 -41.94 -7.78 1.25
C GLU A 315 -40.47 -8.12 1.46
N ALA A 316 -40.02 -9.38 1.32
CA ALA A 316 -38.62 -9.77 1.34
C ALA A 316 -37.84 -9.11 0.20
N LEU A 317 -38.41 -9.10 -1.02
CA LEU A 317 -37.77 -8.45 -2.17
C LEU A 317 -37.56 -6.96 -1.91
N LYS A 318 -38.63 -6.27 -1.49
CA LYS A 318 -38.59 -4.83 -1.18
C LYS A 318 -37.57 -4.49 -0.07
N THR A 319 -37.58 -5.28 1.02
CA THR A 319 -36.68 -5.09 2.15
C THR A 319 -35.23 -5.36 1.76
N THR A 320 -34.99 -6.42 0.98
CA THR A 320 -33.64 -6.77 0.47
C THR A 320 -33.11 -5.72 -0.47
N GLU A 321 -33.93 -5.20 -1.37
CA GLU A 321 -33.53 -4.13 -2.28
C GLU A 321 -33.14 -2.87 -1.51
N LYS A 322 -33.93 -2.46 -0.52
CA LYS A 322 -33.59 -1.34 0.37
C LYS A 322 -32.28 -1.55 1.10
N GLN A 323 -32.05 -2.73 1.67
CA GLN A 323 -30.80 -3.06 2.37
C GLN A 323 -29.60 -3.09 1.41
N THR A 324 -29.80 -3.57 0.18
CA THR A 324 -28.77 -3.58 -0.87
C THR A 324 -28.40 -2.17 -1.27
N HIS A 325 -29.37 -1.29 -1.46
CA HIS A 325 -29.11 0.12 -1.76
C HIS A 325 -28.29 0.79 -0.65
N GLN A 326 -28.71 0.66 0.59
CA GLN A 326 -27.98 1.22 1.75
C GLN A 326 -26.56 0.63 1.88
N ALA A 327 -26.38 -0.66 1.56
CA ALA A 327 -25.07 -1.30 1.59
C ALA A 327 -24.14 -0.75 0.50
N MET A 328 -24.65 -0.52 -0.71
CA MET A 328 -23.89 0.06 -1.82
C MET A 328 -23.56 1.55 -1.58
N GLU A 329 -24.52 2.31 -1.06
CA GLU A 329 -24.30 3.69 -0.64
C GLU A 329 -23.19 3.76 0.44
N ALA A 330 -23.27 2.94 1.47
CA ALA A 330 -22.23 2.88 2.52
C ALA A 330 -20.86 2.46 1.96
N LEU A 331 -20.81 1.54 0.98
CA LEU A 331 -19.58 1.14 0.31
C LEU A 331 -18.94 2.34 -0.41
N ILE A 332 -19.71 3.06 -1.23
CA ILE A 332 -19.24 4.23 -1.99
C ILE A 332 -18.74 5.30 -1.03
N HIS A 333 -19.52 5.62 0.02
CA HIS A 333 -19.14 6.61 1.03
C HIS A 333 -17.83 6.24 1.73
N ASN A 334 -17.71 5.00 2.21
CA ASN A 334 -16.51 4.55 2.92
C ASN A 334 -15.26 4.62 2.04
N LEU A 335 -15.34 4.14 0.78
CA LEU A 335 -14.18 4.13 -0.12
C LEU A 335 -13.75 5.53 -0.58
N ASN A 336 -14.64 6.52 -0.54
CA ASN A 336 -14.35 7.90 -0.94
C ASN A 336 -14.01 8.85 0.22
N THR A 337 -14.32 8.49 1.46
CA THR A 337 -14.16 9.40 2.61
C THR A 337 -13.22 8.87 3.69
N MET A 338 -13.00 7.56 3.78
CA MET A 338 -12.25 6.97 4.87
C MET A 338 -10.76 6.87 4.53
N ASN A 339 -9.97 7.59 5.30
CA ASN A 339 -8.51 7.54 5.20
C ASN A 339 -7.99 6.33 5.96
N SER A 340 -7.49 5.33 5.26
CA SER A 340 -6.99 4.09 5.87
C SER A 340 -5.47 4.02 5.97
N ARG A 341 -4.75 4.98 5.39
CA ARG A 341 -3.29 5.07 5.42
C ARG A 341 -2.82 6.47 5.77
N ALA A 342 -1.57 6.58 6.27
CA ALA A 342 -0.91 7.84 6.54
C ALA A 342 -0.88 8.76 5.30
N GLY A 343 -0.93 10.08 5.51
CA GLY A 343 -1.00 11.07 4.43
C GLY A 343 -2.41 11.35 3.92
N ALA A 344 -3.45 11.06 4.74
CA ALA A 344 -4.87 11.25 4.40
C ALA A 344 -5.29 10.55 3.10
N GLN A 345 -4.64 9.45 2.75
CA GLN A 345 -4.91 8.73 1.52
C GLN A 345 -6.18 7.91 1.60
N VAL A 346 -7.11 8.13 0.67
CA VAL A 346 -8.25 7.23 0.41
C VAL A 346 -7.80 6.05 -0.47
N PRO A 347 -8.47 4.87 -0.38
CA PRO A 347 -8.13 3.74 -1.23
C PRO A 347 -8.33 4.03 -2.71
N PHE A 348 -7.30 3.81 -3.52
CA PHE A 348 -7.44 3.79 -4.97
C PHE A 348 -7.94 2.40 -5.39
N SER A 349 -9.25 2.27 -5.60
CA SER A 349 -9.91 0.99 -5.77
C SER A 349 -10.85 0.94 -6.96
N SER A 350 -11.03 -0.25 -7.53
CA SER A 350 -12.00 -0.53 -8.58
C SER A 350 -12.76 -1.82 -8.30
N VAL A 351 -13.97 -1.91 -8.84
CA VAL A 351 -14.79 -3.12 -8.80
C VAL A 351 -15.22 -3.50 -10.20
N ASN A 352 -15.12 -4.79 -10.54
CA ASN A 352 -15.58 -5.32 -11.81
C ASN A 352 -16.90 -6.07 -11.61
N TYR A 353 -17.84 -5.85 -12.50
CA TYR A 353 -19.17 -6.42 -12.45
C TYR A 353 -19.75 -6.59 -13.88
N GLY A 354 -20.87 -7.31 -14.01
CA GLY A 354 -21.62 -7.44 -15.25
C GLY A 354 -21.54 -8.83 -15.87
N THR A 355 -20.80 -9.77 -15.27
CA THR A 355 -20.70 -11.16 -15.76
C THR A 355 -21.60 -12.13 -15.01
N ASP A 356 -22.00 -11.86 -13.78
CA ASP A 356 -23.07 -12.58 -13.10
C ASP A 356 -24.44 -12.02 -13.52
N THR A 357 -25.26 -12.87 -14.13
CA THR A 357 -26.60 -12.53 -14.66
C THR A 357 -27.74 -12.92 -13.72
N SER A 358 -27.46 -13.38 -12.51
CA SER A 358 -28.47 -13.70 -11.50
C SER A 358 -29.27 -12.45 -11.08
N GLU A 359 -30.49 -12.61 -10.61
CA GLU A 359 -31.31 -11.49 -10.14
C GLU A 359 -30.65 -10.80 -8.92
N GLU A 360 -29.99 -11.57 -8.08
CA GLU A 360 -29.22 -11.08 -6.93
C GLU A 360 -28.07 -10.16 -7.37
N ALA A 361 -27.29 -10.58 -8.37
CA ALA A 361 -26.20 -9.79 -8.92
C ALA A 361 -26.69 -8.52 -9.63
N ARG A 362 -27.77 -8.65 -10.41
CA ARG A 362 -28.42 -7.51 -11.07
C ARG A 362 -28.93 -6.47 -10.06
N MET A 363 -29.45 -6.93 -8.92
CA MET A 363 -29.84 -6.05 -7.81
C MET A 363 -28.62 -5.29 -7.27
N VAL A 364 -27.49 -5.97 -7.05
CA VAL A 364 -26.23 -5.34 -6.62
C VAL A 364 -25.79 -4.28 -7.62
N ILE A 365 -25.70 -4.64 -8.90
CA ILE A 365 -25.20 -3.74 -9.97
C ILE A 365 -26.08 -2.50 -10.09
N ARG A 366 -27.40 -2.68 -10.13
CA ARG A 366 -28.35 -1.57 -10.19
C ARG A 366 -28.16 -0.59 -9.01
N ASN A 367 -28.13 -1.13 -7.80
CA ASN A 367 -28.00 -0.31 -6.60
C ASN A 367 -26.62 0.34 -6.46
N LEU A 368 -25.55 -0.34 -6.92
CA LEU A 368 -24.20 0.23 -7.00
C LEU A 368 -24.16 1.44 -7.94
N LEU A 369 -24.74 1.29 -9.13
CA LEU A 369 -24.78 2.38 -10.13
C LEU A 369 -25.63 3.55 -9.65
N THR A 370 -26.81 3.31 -9.08
CA THR A 370 -27.68 4.34 -8.53
C THR A 370 -26.97 5.09 -7.39
N ALA A 371 -26.38 4.36 -6.43
CA ALA A 371 -25.63 4.98 -5.34
C ALA A 371 -24.40 5.78 -5.82
N THR A 372 -23.79 5.38 -6.94
CA THR A 372 -22.69 6.12 -7.56
C THR A 372 -23.20 7.41 -8.25
N GLU A 373 -24.35 7.34 -8.91
CA GLU A 373 -25.01 8.48 -9.55
C GLU A 373 -25.48 9.53 -8.52
N ASP A 374 -26.07 9.06 -7.42
CA ASP A 374 -26.55 9.92 -6.33
C ASP A 374 -25.39 10.60 -5.57
N GLY A 375 -24.20 10.03 -5.60
CA GLY A 375 -22.98 10.59 -5.00
C GLY A 375 -22.98 10.58 -3.47
N LEU A 376 -22.16 11.47 -2.88
CA LEU A 376 -21.97 11.58 -1.43
C LEU A 376 -23.00 12.51 -0.75
N GLY A 377 -24.25 12.35 -1.01
CA GLY A 377 -25.33 13.16 -0.42
C GLY A 377 -25.67 14.35 -1.28
N GLY A 378 -26.05 14.06 -2.49
CA GLY A 378 -26.43 14.96 -3.55
C GLY A 378 -27.45 16.03 -3.24
#